data_8a702981970138a5daf1de652c203bfe
#
_entry.id   8a702981970138a5daf1de652c203bfe
#
_cell.length_a   1.000
_cell.length_b   1.000
_cell.length_c   1.000
_cell.angle_alpha   90.00
_cell.angle_beta   90.00
_cell.angle_gamma   90.00
#
_symmetry.space_group_name_H-M   'P 1'
#
loop_
_entity.id
_entity.type
_entity.pdbx_description
1 polymer ?
#
loop_
_entity_poly.entity_id
_entity_poly.type
_entity_poly.pdbx_seq_one_letter_code
_entity_poly.pdbx_strand_id
1 'polypeptide(L)'
;MASTSQQPSGLWTLLTAAITIVTLLFGSLLIQPRLTERRVKISDRYILTPVEVEALPSGVLAAVLDRGIGDDENAFHYRLLKLVLERSGSSYVLGLSAEMQPQDEAVSALVHGGDDPSRNPLRITVGVYGAGKELNRQLQSVPIPVSGGILGLRVGWSNRYDVPLLKTVDDVADLRSILLAQGVSWSDVEIFDTSGLQTYTDRSENLFRLVDNRRVQLYPRGITELEDEYPVVRGKYTQTVLDPHLLIAYPFAGFFYVGSDQQDLANAIQIGFERAIADGSYQRLLEESIFTPWLKKNLNLESRSIIILPNPNAHAALADVNPKHWIVPWGELLNGSIKEGEMLCDFAEFRKLCS
;
A
#
# COMPACT_ATOMS: atom_id res chain seq x y z
N MET A 1 90.32 -7.80 -43.41
CA MET A 1 89.54 -6.84 -42.60
C MET A 1 88.13 -7.39 -42.49
N ALA A 2 87.81 -8.03 -41.40
CA ALA A 2 86.48 -8.66 -41.15
C ALA A 2 85.68 -7.75 -40.25
N SER A 3 84.45 -7.41 -40.72
CA SER A 3 83.50 -6.64 -39.99
C SER A 3 82.50 -7.67 -39.39
N THR A 4 82.51 -7.80 -38.08
CA THR A 4 81.56 -8.61 -37.33
C THR A 4 80.33 -7.72 -36.97
N SER A 5 79.15 -8.03 -37.56
CA SER A 5 77.87 -7.45 -37.15
C SER A 5 77.35 -8.28 -35.95
N GLN A 6 77.24 -7.61 -34.81
CA GLN A 6 76.53 -8.17 -33.64
C GLN A 6 75.04 -8.06 -33.84
N GLN A 7 74.33 -9.21 -33.80
CA GLN A 7 72.89 -9.21 -33.66
C GLN A 7 72.49 -8.87 -32.21
N PRO A 8 71.41 -8.09 -31.98
CA PRO A 8 70.92 -7.80 -30.63
C PRO A 8 70.28 -9.05 -30.02
N SER A 9 70.66 -9.34 -28.78
CA SER A 9 70.23 -10.50 -28.01
C SER A 9 68.71 -10.55 -27.80
N GLY A 10 68.14 -11.75 -28.02
CA GLY A 10 66.70 -12.02 -27.92
C GLY A 10 66.04 -11.67 -26.55
N LEU A 11 66.85 -11.24 -25.59
CA LEU A 11 66.38 -10.84 -24.28
C LEU A 11 65.63 -9.48 -24.31
N TRP A 12 66.05 -8.54 -25.19
CA TRP A 12 65.40 -7.21 -25.33
C TRP A 12 64.04 -7.29 -26.03
N THR A 13 63.88 -8.22 -26.99
CA THR A 13 62.59 -8.42 -27.67
C THR A 13 61.57 -9.07 -26.76
N LEU A 14 61.93 -9.94 -25.83
CA LEU A 14 61.05 -10.55 -24.84
C LEU A 14 60.65 -9.52 -23.76
N LEU A 15 61.53 -8.65 -23.34
CA LEU A 15 61.22 -7.60 -22.36
C LEU A 15 60.24 -6.53 -22.91
N THR A 16 60.40 -6.12 -24.17
CA THR A 16 59.50 -5.15 -24.82
C THR A 16 58.12 -5.74 -25.07
N ALA A 17 58.04 -7.02 -25.45
CA ALA A 17 56.74 -7.74 -25.62
C ALA A 17 56.00 -7.89 -24.27
N ALA A 18 56.72 -8.22 -23.18
CA ALA A 18 56.12 -8.35 -21.85
C ALA A 18 55.61 -7.01 -21.31
N ILE A 19 56.34 -5.90 -21.50
CA ILE A 19 55.93 -4.56 -21.09
C ILE A 19 54.71 -4.11 -21.90
N THR A 20 54.63 -4.40 -23.20
CA THR A 20 53.47 -4.03 -24.03
C THR A 20 52.21 -4.82 -23.65
N ILE A 21 52.32 -6.10 -23.31
CA ILE A 21 51.21 -6.95 -22.87
C ILE A 21 50.71 -6.46 -21.48
N VAL A 22 51.60 -6.14 -20.56
CA VAL A 22 51.24 -5.61 -19.23
C VAL A 22 50.56 -4.24 -19.35
N THR A 23 51.04 -3.37 -20.24
CA THR A 23 50.37 -2.05 -20.45
C THR A 23 49.03 -2.19 -21.13
N LEU A 24 48.82 -3.15 -22.03
CA LEU A 24 47.52 -3.43 -22.63
C LEU A 24 46.51 -4.09 -21.63
N LEU A 25 47.01 -4.97 -20.75
CA LEU A 25 46.17 -5.58 -19.69
C LEU A 25 45.80 -4.54 -18.59
N PHE A 26 46.72 -3.67 -18.19
CA PHE A 26 46.40 -2.57 -17.25
C PHE A 26 45.56 -1.48 -17.91
N GLY A 27 45.77 -1.18 -19.17
CA GLY A 27 44.95 -0.23 -19.93
C GLY A 27 43.54 -0.71 -20.12
N SER A 28 43.29 -2.02 -20.33
CA SER A 28 41.96 -2.58 -20.43
C SER A 28 41.23 -2.70 -19.07
N LEU A 29 41.95 -2.78 -17.96
CA LEU A 29 41.39 -2.71 -16.60
C LEU A 29 41.00 -1.29 -16.17
N LEU A 30 41.59 -0.26 -16.80
CA LEU A 30 41.30 1.18 -16.51
C LEU A 30 40.20 1.75 -17.41
N ILE A 31 39.81 1.04 -18.49
CA ILE A 31 38.69 1.38 -19.37
C ILE A 31 37.57 0.35 -19.18
N GLN A 32 37.27 -0.04 -17.97
CA GLN A 32 35.87 -0.36 -17.68
C GLN A 32 35.13 0.98 -17.75
N PRO A 33 34.12 1.12 -18.64
CA PRO A 33 33.19 2.21 -18.47
C PRO A 33 32.63 2.03 -17.07
N ARG A 34 32.99 2.91 -16.15
CA ARG A 34 32.13 3.15 -15.00
C ARG A 34 30.81 3.48 -15.63
N LEU A 35 29.91 2.50 -15.73
CA LEU A 35 28.51 2.74 -15.80
C LEU A 35 28.27 3.59 -14.56
N THR A 36 28.42 4.88 -14.69
CA THR A 36 27.87 5.86 -13.78
C THR A 36 26.40 5.50 -13.82
N GLU A 37 25.94 4.79 -12.78
CA GLU A 37 24.53 4.73 -12.48
C GLU A 37 24.09 6.20 -12.49
N ARG A 38 23.49 6.60 -13.59
CA ARG A 38 22.80 7.88 -13.67
C ARG A 38 21.61 7.68 -12.75
N ARG A 39 21.81 7.94 -11.44
CA ARG A 39 20.70 8.04 -10.51
C ARG A 39 19.80 9.10 -11.11
N VAL A 40 18.65 8.64 -11.61
CA VAL A 40 17.60 9.54 -12.05
C VAL A 40 17.29 10.40 -10.83
N LYS A 41 17.53 11.70 -10.95
CA LYS A 41 17.31 12.64 -9.85
C LYS A 41 15.80 12.87 -9.81
N ILE A 42 15.12 12.25 -8.84
CA ILE A 42 13.71 12.52 -8.56
C ILE A 42 13.61 14.00 -8.15
N SER A 43 12.71 14.75 -8.78
CA SER A 43 12.55 16.20 -8.59
C SER A 43 12.11 16.52 -7.16
N ASP A 44 11.12 15.76 -6.63
CA ASP A 44 10.71 15.73 -5.23
C ASP A 44 11.04 14.38 -4.63
N ARG A 45 11.43 14.35 -3.37
CA ARG A 45 11.94 13.15 -2.71
C ARG A 45 10.98 11.95 -2.74
N TYR A 46 9.68 12.20 -2.89
CA TYR A 46 8.63 11.18 -2.84
C TYR A 46 7.68 11.20 -4.03
N ILE A 47 7.85 12.11 -5.00
CA ILE A 47 7.05 12.15 -6.22
C ILE A 47 7.87 11.61 -7.39
N LEU A 48 7.28 10.73 -8.20
CA LEU A 48 7.88 10.23 -9.42
C LEU A 48 7.02 10.67 -10.61
N THR A 49 7.55 11.61 -11.38
CA THR A 49 6.84 12.21 -12.51
C THR A 49 6.88 11.32 -13.76
N PRO A 50 5.92 11.46 -14.68
CA PRO A 50 5.93 10.73 -15.97
C PRO A 50 7.24 10.86 -16.74
N VAL A 51 7.83 12.04 -16.77
CA VAL A 51 9.11 12.31 -17.47
C VAL A 51 10.26 11.50 -16.84
N GLU A 52 10.28 11.39 -15.51
CA GLU A 52 11.31 10.62 -14.80
C GLU A 52 11.12 9.12 -15.06
N VAL A 53 9.88 8.62 -15.11
CA VAL A 53 9.56 7.23 -15.45
C VAL A 53 10.04 6.88 -16.85
N GLU A 54 9.76 7.75 -17.84
CA GLU A 54 10.17 7.54 -19.22
C GLU A 54 11.70 7.58 -19.44
N ALA A 55 12.42 8.24 -18.53
CA ALA A 55 13.88 8.34 -18.56
C ALA A 55 14.60 7.18 -17.84
N LEU A 56 13.87 6.20 -17.27
CA LEU A 56 14.48 5.09 -16.55
C LEU A 56 15.26 4.16 -17.49
N PRO A 57 16.42 3.65 -17.05
CA PRO A 57 17.13 2.63 -17.80
C PRO A 57 16.34 1.33 -17.91
N SER A 58 16.57 0.57 -18.98
CA SER A 58 16.00 -0.77 -19.12
C SER A 58 16.37 -1.68 -17.94
N GLY A 59 15.40 -2.43 -17.43
CA GLY A 59 15.57 -3.34 -16.30
C GLY A 59 15.45 -2.68 -14.92
N VAL A 60 15.17 -1.38 -14.85
CA VAL A 60 14.80 -0.69 -13.60
C VAL A 60 13.27 -0.66 -13.48
N LEU A 61 12.75 -1.20 -12.38
CA LEU A 61 11.31 -1.20 -12.11
C LEU A 61 10.85 0.20 -11.71
N ALA A 62 9.84 0.72 -12.40
CA ALA A 62 9.16 1.95 -12.00
C ALA A 62 8.02 1.60 -11.04
N ALA A 63 8.14 1.98 -9.79
CA ALA A 63 7.09 1.84 -8.79
C ALA A 63 6.46 3.22 -8.53
N VAL A 64 5.45 3.59 -9.32
CA VAL A 64 4.66 4.80 -9.14
C VAL A 64 3.40 4.41 -8.38
N LEU A 65 3.40 4.71 -7.07
CA LEU A 65 2.27 4.39 -6.20
C LEU A 65 1.14 5.42 -6.41
N ASP A 66 -0.07 4.92 -6.62
CA ASP A 66 -1.29 5.73 -6.63
C ASP A 66 -1.43 6.50 -5.32
N ARG A 67 -1.64 7.81 -5.42
CA ARG A 67 -1.60 8.72 -4.28
C ARG A 67 -2.97 8.89 -3.66
N GLY A 68 -3.09 8.56 -2.38
CA GLY A 68 -4.28 8.80 -1.57
C GLY A 68 -4.33 10.20 -0.91
N ILE A 69 -5.42 10.45 -0.19
CA ILE A 69 -5.60 11.69 0.57
C ILE A 69 -4.58 11.73 1.72
N GLY A 70 -3.77 12.80 1.75
CA GLY A 70 -2.77 12.98 2.81
C GLY A 70 -1.47 12.21 2.62
N ASP A 71 -1.34 11.41 1.56
CA ASP A 71 -0.14 10.61 1.33
C ASP A 71 1.09 11.48 1.03
N ASP A 72 2.15 11.15 1.75
CA ASP A 72 3.52 11.65 1.54
C ASP A 72 4.53 10.50 1.74
N GLU A 73 5.82 10.83 1.85
CA GLU A 73 6.89 9.83 2.06
C GLU A 73 6.80 9.08 3.40
N ASN A 74 5.96 9.53 4.34
CA ASN A 74 5.75 8.92 5.65
C ASN A 74 4.51 8.04 5.69
N ALA A 75 3.64 8.13 4.67
CA ALA A 75 2.43 7.33 4.58
C ALA A 75 2.76 5.82 4.63
N PHE A 76 1.95 5.07 5.36
CA PHE A 76 2.19 3.64 5.61
C PHE A 76 2.40 2.85 4.31
N HIS A 77 1.55 3.04 3.31
CA HIS A 77 1.64 2.29 2.05
C HIS A 77 2.91 2.61 1.26
N TYR A 78 3.35 3.88 1.27
CA TYR A 78 4.61 4.27 0.65
C TYR A 78 5.81 3.65 1.36
N ARG A 79 5.86 3.71 2.70
CA ARG A 79 6.91 3.11 3.52
C ARG A 79 6.94 1.59 3.36
N LEU A 80 5.77 0.94 3.29
CA LEU A 80 5.67 -0.50 3.07
C LEU A 80 6.19 -0.89 1.68
N LEU A 81 5.74 -0.19 0.63
CA LEU A 81 6.22 -0.46 -0.73
C LEU A 81 7.74 -0.26 -0.84
N LYS A 82 8.28 0.78 -0.21
CA LYS A 82 9.73 1.00 -0.11
C LYS A 82 10.44 -0.17 0.56
N LEU A 83 9.96 -0.58 1.73
CA LEU A 83 10.53 -1.71 2.49
C LEU A 83 10.56 -3.00 1.65
N VAL A 84 9.45 -3.34 1.00
CA VAL A 84 9.38 -4.59 0.22
C VAL A 84 10.24 -4.53 -1.04
N LEU A 85 10.31 -3.39 -1.72
CA LEU A 85 11.19 -3.23 -2.87
C LEU A 85 12.68 -3.28 -2.48
N GLU A 86 13.08 -2.70 -1.37
CA GLU A 86 14.43 -2.83 -0.80
C GLU A 86 14.79 -4.30 -0.50
N ARG A 87 13.81 -5.11 -0.09
CA ARG A 87 13.99 -6.54 0.19
C ARG A 87 13.90 -7.43 -1.06
N SER A 88 13.37 -6.92 -2.17
CA SER A 88 13.19 -7.72 -3.40
C SER A 88 14.50 -8.17 -4.02
N GLY A 89 15.53 -7.33 -3.94
CA GLY A 89 16.81 -7.49 -4.65
C GLY A 89 16.77 -6.98 -6.09
N SER A 90 15.66 -6.37 -6.53
CA SER A 90 15.51 -5.77 -7.85
C SER A 90 16.01 -4.33 -7.87
N SER A 91 16.44 -3.85 -9.03
CA SER A 91 16.69 -2.42 -9.24
C SER A 91 15.36 -1.71 -9.45
N TYR A 92 15.09 -0.65 -8.69
CA TYR A 92 13.82 0.05 -8.75
C TYR A 92 13.97 1.57 -8.52
N VAL A 93 12.96 2.32 -8.94
CA VAL A 93 12.70 3.70 -8.51
C VAL A 93 11.28 3.75 -7.96
N LEU A 94 11.11 4.39 -6.82
CA LEU A 94 9.82 4.53 -6.12
C LEU A 94 9.43 5.98 -5.99
N GLY A 95 8.17 6.30 -6.22
CA GLY A 95 7.54 7.57 -5.89
C GLY A 95 6.02 7.45 -5.86
N LEU A 96 5.37 8.45 -5.27
CA LEU A 96 3.94 8.67 -5.43
C LEU A 96 3.64 9.29 -6.78
N SER A 97 2.45 9.09 -7.32
CA SER A 97 1.98 9.81 -8.51
C SER A 97 1.97 11.32 -8.29
N ALA A 98 2.20 12.09 -9.34
CA ALA A 98 2.28 13.55 -9.26
C ALA A 98 1.00 14.19 -8.74
N GLU A 99 -0.14 13.60 -9.06
CA GLU A 99 -1.47 14.06 -8.67
C GLU A 99 -2.29 12.90 -8.08
N MET A 100 -3.24 13.24 -7.23
CA MET A 100 -4.26 12.32 -6.74
C MET A 100 -5.37 12.20 -7.78
N GLN A 101 -5.87 10.98 -7.96
CA GLN A 101 -7.03 10.74 -8.82
C GLN A 101 -8.02 9.78 -8.13
N PRO A 102 -9.30 9.74 -8.57
CA PRO A 102 -10.25 8.76 -8.07
C PRO A 102 -9.81 7.33 -8.35
N GLN A 103 -10.19 6.40 -7.48
CA GLN A 103 -9.79 4.99 -7.59
C GLN A 103 -10.18 4.37 -8.94
N ASP A 104 -11.36 4.68 -9.48
CA ASP A 104 -11.81 4.15 -10.77
C ASP A 104 -10.93 4.61 -11.94
N GLU A 105 -10.45 5.84 -11.90
CA GLU A 105 -9.48 6.38 -12.86
C GLU A 105 -8.11 5.70 -12.70
N ALA A 106 -7.64 5.53 -11.47
CA ALA A 106 -6.38 4.85 -11.17
C ALA A 106 -6.41 3.37 -11.59
N VAL A 107 -7.49 2.65 -11.28
CA VAL A 107 -7.70 1.26 -11.72
C VAL A 107 -7.72 1.19 -13.23
N SER A 108 -8.45 2.10 -13.91
CA SER A 108 -8.46 2.17 -15.39
C SER A 108 -7.06 2.41 -15.98
N ALA A 109 -6.26 3.27 -15.32
CA ALA A 109 -4.88 3.52 -15.73
C ALA A 109 -4.00 2.27 -15.60
N LEU A 110 -4.14 1.50 -14.51
CA LEU A 110 -3.42 0.25 -14.30
C LEU A 110 -3.84 -0.84 -15.30
N VAL A 111 -5.13 -0.92 -15.64
CA VAL A 111 -5.65 -1.95 -16.57
C VAL A 111 -5.21 -1.69 -18.01
N HIS A 112 -5.18 -0.43 -18.42
CA HIS A 112 -5.03 -0.07 -19.83
C HIS A 112 -3.72 0.64 -20.17
N GLY A 113 -2.99 1.10 -19.17
CA GLY A 113 -1.79 1.93 -19.37
C GLY A 113 -0.63 1.19 -20.04
N GLY A 114 -0.57 -0.14 -19.94
CA GLY A 114 0.43 -0.96 -20.63
C GLY A 114 0.23 -0.97 -22.15
N ASP A 115 -1.04 -1.08 -22.60
CA ASP A 115 -1.39 -1.10 -24.01
C ASP A 115 -1.47 0.31 -24.61
N ASP A 116 -1.98 1.27 -23.84
CA ASP A 116 -2.16 2.67 -24.24
C ASP A 116 -1.65 3.63 -23.15
N PRO A 117 -0.41 4.09 -23.25
CA PRO A 117 0.18 5.01 -22.28
C PRO A 117 -0.59 6.33 -22.09
N SER A 118 -1.42 6.74 -23.05
CA SER A 118 -2.26 7.95 -22.92
C SER A 118 -3.37 7.78 -21.89
N ARG A 119 -3.76 6.55 -21.58
CA ARG A 119 -4.75 6.20 -20.54
C ARG A 119 -4.16 6.16 -19.12
N ASN A 120 -2.85 6.29 -19.02
CA ASN A 120 -2.13 6.39 -17.74
C ASN A 120 -1.19 7.62 -17.77
N PRO A 121 -1.73 8.83 -17.80
CA PRO A 121 -0.92 10.05 -17.93
C PRO A 121 0.01 10.27 -16.71
N LEU A 122 -0.34 9.73 -15.55
CA LEU A 122 0.46 9.82 -14.33
C LEU A 122 1.49 8.70 -14.19
N ARG A 123 1.50 7.73 -15.13
CA ARG A 123 2.39 6.55 -15.10
C ARG A 123 2.26 5.72 -13.82
N ILE A 124 1.08 5.65 -13.22
CA ILE A 124 0.81 4.80 -12.07
C ILE A 124 1.08 3.34 -12.42
N THR A 125 1.83 2.64 -11.59
CA THR A 125 2.16 1.22 -11.78
C THR A 125 1.74 0.35 -10.59
N VAL A 126 1.47 0.97 -9.42
CA VAL A 126 1.04 0.28 -8.21
C VAL A 126 -0.12 1.04 -7.58
N GLY A 127 -1.18 0.32 -7.21
CA GLY A 127 -2.24 0.81 -6.35
C GLY A 127 -2.37 -0.04 -5.09
N VAL A 128 -2.95 0.53 -4.03
CA VAL A 128 -3.36 -0.22 -2.83
C VAL A 128 -4.86 -0.08 -2.69
N TYR A 129 -5.56 -1.18 -2.93
CA TYR A 129 -7.02 -1.19 -2.92
C TYR A 129 -7.56 -2.33 -2.06
N GLY A 130 -8.77 -2.14 -1.54
CA GLY A 130 -9.49 -3.22 -0.89
C GLY A 130 -9.76 -4.37 -1.85
N ALA A 131 -9.42 -5.60 -1.42
CA ALA A 131 -9.54 -6.78 -2.25
C ALA A 131 -11.01 -7.00 -2.68
N GLY A 132 -11.20 -7.18 -3.98
CA GLY A 132 -12.50 -7.39 -4.59
C GLY A 132 -12.40 -8.35 -5.79
N LYS A 133 -13.46 -9.12 -6.04
CA LYS A 133 -13.51 -10.07 -7.13
C LYS A 133 -13.20 -9.42 -8.48
N GLU A 134 -13.75 -8.23 -8.72
CA GLU A 134 -13.59 -7.52 -9.98
C GLU A 134 -12.15 -6.97 -10.13
N LEU A 135 -11.57 -6.43 -9.07
CA LEU A 135 -10.18 -5.98 -9.07
C LEU A 135 -9.21 -7.13 -9.35
N ASN A 136 -9.41 -8.28 -8.68
CA ASN A 136 -8.57 -9.46 -8.88
C ASN A 136 -8.69 -10.05 -10.29
N ARG A 137 -9.83 -9.79 -10.99
CA ARG A 137 -10.03 -10.21 -12.39
C ARG A 137 -9.32 -9.31 -13.38
N GLN A 138 -9.21 -8.02 -13.08
CA GLN A 138 -8.67 -7.00 -14.00
C GLN A 138 -7.18 -6.74 -13.80
N LEU A 139 -6.69 -6.85 -12.57
CA LEU A 139 -5.34 -6.50 -12.16
C LEU A 139 -4.59 -7.71 -11.57
N GLN A 140 -3.28 -7.64 -11.60
CA GLN A 140 -2.42 -8.57 -10.88
C GLN A 140 -2.36 -8.14 -9.41
N SER A 141 -2.94 -8.93 -8.50
CA SER A 141 -2.80 -8.73 -7.06
C SER A 141 -1.54 -9.38 -6.50
N VAL A 142 -0.96 -8.78 -5.47
CA VAL A 142 -0.02 -9.44 -4.56
C VAL A 142 -0.82 -9.89 -3.35
N PRO A 143 -1.13 -11.20 -3.17
CA PRO A 143 -2.11 -11.68 -2.21
C PRO A 143 -1.56 -11.77 -0.77
N ILE A 144 -0.89 -10.71 -0.35
CA ILE A 144 -0.42 -10.51 1.03
C ILE A 144 -1.13 -9.28 1.57
N PRO A 145 -1.96 -9.40 2.62
CA PRO A 145 -2.64 -8.27 3.23
C PRO A 145 -1.66 -7.19 3.68
N VAL A 146 -1.72 -5.99 3.12
CA VAL A 146 -0.78 -4.90 3.43
C VAL A 146 -0.76 -4.53 4.92
N SER A 147 -1.85 -4.77 5.64
CA SER A 147 -1.99 -4.54 7.08
C SER A 147 -2.51 -5.76 7.85
N GLY A 148 -2.24 -6.99 7.38
CA GLY A 148 -2.66 -8.20 8.09
C GLY A 148 -4.18 -8.35 8.28
N GLY A 149 -4.99 -7.71 7.44
CA GLY A 149 -6.45 -7.71 7.55
C GLY A 149 -7.03 -6.63 8.46
N ILE A 150 -6.20 -5.80 9.11
CA ILE A 150 -6.66 -4.73 10.00
C ILE A 150 -7.57 -3.73 9.24
N LEU A 151 -7.39 -3.60 7.92
CA LEU A 151 -8.28 -2.80 7.07
C LEU A 151 -9.75 -3.22 7.18
N GLY A 152 -10.06 -4.47 7.49
CA GLY A 152 -11.42 -4.95 7.73
C GLY A 152 -12.04 -4.54 9.06
N LEU A 153 -11.29 -3.87 9.93
CA LEU A 153 -11.79 -3.25 11.16
C LEU A 153 -12.11 -1.78 10.88
N ARG A 154 -13.39 -1.43 10.86
CA ARG A 154 -13.87 -0.11 10.43
C ARG A 154 -14.41 0.70 11.58
N VAL A 155 -13.91 1.92 11.74
CA VAL A 155 -14.45 2.93 12.64
C VAL A 155 -14.86 4.14 11.80
N GLY A 156 -16.01 4.73 12.10
CA GLY A 156 -16.57 5.75 11.24
C GLY A 156 -16.26 7.18 11.68
N TRP A 157 -16.09 8.06 10.70
CA TRP A 157 -16.26 9.48 10.89
C TRP A 157 -17.75 9.81 10.90
N SER A 158 -18.21 10.60 11.88
CA SER A 158 -19.60 10.97 12.05
C SER A 158 -19.72 12.45 12.36
N ASN A 159 -20.92 13.00 12.19
CA ASN A 159 -21.21 14.31 12.72
C ASN A 159 -21.44 14.23 14.24
N ARG A 160 -20.89 15.18 15.02
CA ARG A 160 -21.04 15.21 16.49
C ARG A 160 -22.48 15.12 16.98
N TYR A 161 -23.42 15.61 16.19
CA TYR A 161 -24.86 15.59 16.53
C TYR A 161 -25.53 14.24 16.22
N ASP A 162 -24.85 13.35 15.49
CA ASP A 162 -25.33 11.99 15.18
C ASP A 162 -24.73 10.93 16.13
N VAL A 163 -23.69 11.28 16.91
CA VAL A 163 -23.08 10.36 17.91
C VAL A 163 -24.09 9.78 18.89
N PRO A 164 -25.09 10.53 19.42
CA PRO A 164 -26.12 9.93 20.30
C PRO A 164 -26.95 8.85 19.60
N LEU A 165 -27.23 9.00 18.30
CA LEU A 165 -27.93 7.99 17.51
C LEU A 165 -27.05 6.74 17.34
N LEU A 166 -25.75 6.91 16.98
CA LEU A 166 -24.83 5.79 16.79
C LEU A 166 -24.62 4.97 18.06
N LYS A 167 -24.74 5.56 19.24
CA LYS A 167 -24.67 4.87 20.54
C LYS A 167 -25.84 3.92 20.81
N THR A 168 -26.91 4.01 20.04
CA THR A 168 -28.07 3.08 20.14
C THR A 168 -28.00 1.92 19.15
N VAL A 169 -26.89 1.79 18.43
CA VAL A 169 -26.69 0.76 17.42
C VAL A 169 -25.89 -0.39 18.06
N ASP A 170 -26.55 -1.50 18.32
CA ASP A 170 -25.97 -2.67 18.99
C ASP A 170 -25.80 -3.87 18.06
N ASP A 171 -26.51 -3.89 16.92
CA ASP A 171 -26.45 -4.99 15.97
C ASP A 171 -26.61 -4.52 14.50
N VAL A 172 -26.58 -5.49 13.58
CA VAL A 172 -26.75 -5.22 12.13
C VAL A 172 -28.15 -4.68 11.81
N ALA A 173 -29.19 -5.07 12.56
CA ALA A 173 -30.53 -4.60 12.30
C ALA A 173 -30.67 -3.10 12.62
N ASP A 174 -30.09 -2.68 13.71
CA ASP A 174 -30.02 -1.24 14.07
C ASP A 174 -29.19 -0.45 13.06
N LEU A 175 -28.03 -1.02 12.65
CA LEU A 175 -27.13 -0.40 11.68
C LEU A 175 -27.81 -0.16 10.32
N ARG A 176 -28.82 -0.93 9.94
CA ARG A 176 -29.61 -0.71 8.72
C ARG A 176 -30.38 0.62 8.72
N SER A 177 -30.62 1.21 9.87
CA SER A 177 -31.26 2.53 9.98
C SER A 177 -30.28 3.71 9.74
N ILE A 178 -29.00 3.42 9.69
CA ILE A 178 -27.92 4.41 9.52
C ILE A 178 -27.54 4.51 8.05
N LEU A 179 -27.53 5.73 7.50
CA LEU A 179 -27.04 5.99 6.16
C LEU A 179 -25.51 6.11 6.19
N LEU A 180 -24.84 5.17 5.56
CA LEU A 180 -23.40 5.10 5.45
C LEU A 180 -22.90 5.86 4.20
N ALA A 181 -21.66 6.35 4.22
CA ALA A 181 -20.96 6.85 3.05
C ALA A 181 -19.84 5.90 2.64
N GLN A 182 -19.62 5.74 1.33
CA GLN A 182 -18.47 5.03 0.78
C GLN A 182 -18.01 5.61 -0.55
N GLY A 183 -16.76 5.32 -0.93
CA GLY A 183 -16.23 5.72 -2.22
C GLY A 183 -16.87 4.93 -3.38
N VAL A 184 -17.07 5.60 -4.50
CA VAL A 184 -17.52 4.95 -5.74
C VAL A 184 -16.53 3.84 -6.11
N SER A 185 -17.05 2.67 -6.47
CA SER A 185 -16.29 1.49 -6.87
C SER A 185 -15.45 0.82 -5.76
N TRP A 186 -15.60 1.24 -4.50
CA TRP A 186 -14.93 0.55 -3.40
C TRP A 186 -15.59 -0.79 -3.13
N SER A 187 -14.77 -1.81 -2.88
CA SER A 187 -15.23 -3.19 -2.64
C SER A 187 -16.12 -3.34 -1.39
N ASP A 188 -16.05 -2.40 -0.46
CA ASP A 188 -16.89 -2.34 0.75
C ASP A 188 -18.38 -2.15 0.43
N VAL A 189 -18.71 -1.48 -0.68
CA VAL A 189 -20.11 -1.18 -1.06
C VAL A 189 -20.91 -2.47 -1.18
N GLU A 190 -20.36 -3.49 -1.83
CA GLU A 190 -21.03 -4.79 -1.99
C GLU A 190 -21.22 -5.52 -0.64
N ILE A 191 -20.29 -5.37 0.30
CA ILE A 191 -20.39 -5.92 1.65
C ILE A 191 -21.57 -5.29 2.40
N PHE A 192 -21.69 -3.96 2.31
CA PHE A 192 -22.75 -3.20 2.95
C PHE A 192 -24.11 -3.50 2.33
N ASP A 193 -24.20 -3.50 1.01
CA ASP A 193 -25.43 -3.82 0.27
C ASP A 193 -25.94 -5.23 0.60
N THR A 194 -25.05 -6.23 0.62
CA THR A 194 -25.39 -7.61 0.97
C THR A 194 -25.87 -7.74 2.41
N SER A 195 -25.38 -6.89 3.30
CA SER A 195 -25.83 -6.81 4.70
C SER A 195 -27.13 -6.02 4.87
N GLY A 196 -27.67 -5.46 3.78
CA GLY A 196 -28.90 -4.65 3.76
C GLY A 196 -28.70 -3.25 4.35
N LEU A 197 -27.47 -2.76 4.38
CA LEU A 197 -27.16 -1.41 4.87
C LEU A 197 -27.43 -0.35 3.79
N GLN A 198 -27.86 0.82 4.22
CA GLN A 198 -28.07 1.95 3.33
C GLN A 198 -26.73 2.62 3.05
N THR A 199 -26.26 2.62 1.80
CA THR A 199 -24.97 3.17 1.42
C THR A 199 -25.13 4.25 0.36
N TYR A 200 -24.63 5.45 0.64
CA TYR A 200 -24.49 6.53 -0.33
C TYR A 200 -23.05 6.55 -0.85
N THR A 201 -22.87 6.54 -2.15
CA THR A 201 -21.54 6.55 -2.76
C THR A 201 -21.26 7.88 -3.45
N ASP A 202 -20.04 8.39 -3.27
CA ASP A 202 -19.54 9.60 -3.93
C ASP A 202 -18.01 9.47 -4.13
N ARG A 203 -17.41 10.43 -4.80
CA ARG A 203 -15.94 10.55 -4.89
C ARG A 203 -15.36 10.79 -3.50
N SER A 204 -14.19 10.21 -3.22
CA SER A 204 -13.57 10.23 -1.89
C SER A 204 -13.39 11.64 -1.30
N GLU A 205 -13.07 12.63 -2.14
CA GLU A 205 -12.89 14.02 -1.73
C GLU A 205 -14.18 14.70 -1.22
N ASN A 206 -15.35 14.12 -1.49
CA ASN A 206 -16.64 14.64 -1.07
C ASN A 206 -17.15 14.06 0.26
N LEU A 207 -16.69 12.85 0.64
CA LEU A 207 -17.31 12.05 1.70
C LEU A 207 -17.28 12.73 3.06
N PHE A 208 -16.16 13.34 3.46
CA PHE A 208 -16.09 14.11 4.71
C PHE A 208 -17.06 15.28 4.75
N ARG A 209 -17.27 15.96 3.61
CA ARG A 209 -18.24 17.05 3.51
C ARG A 209 -19.68 16.57 3.69
N LEU A 210 -20.01 15.37 3.22
CA LEU A 210 -21.33 14.76 3.44
C LEU A 210 -21.58 14.50 4.91
N VAL A 211 -20.59 13.98 5.64
CA VAL A 211 -20.63 13.80 7.09
C VAL A 211 -20.77 15.13 7.82
N ASP A 212 -19.92 16.11 7.52
CA ASP A 212 -19.90 17.39 8.19
C ASP A 212 -21.23 18.14 8.04
N ASN A 213 -21.91 17.98 6.90
CA ASN A 213 -23.21 18.56 6.60
C ASN A 213 -24.40 17.66 6.96
N ARG A 214 -24.20 16.56 7.69
CA ARG A 214 -25.21 15.58 8.10
C ARG A 214 -26.05 15.02 6.94
N ARG A 215 -25.42 14.82 5.78
CA ARG A 215 -26.07 14.15 4.64
C ARG A 215 -26.02 12.64 4.77
N VAL A 216 -25.04 12.12 5.50
CA VAL A 216 -24.86 10.74 5.93
C VAL A 216 -24.52 10.73 7.41
N GLN A 217 -24.84 9.65 8.14
CA GLN A 217 -24.57 9.55 9.56
C GLN A 217 -23.18 8.99 9.88
N LEU A 218 -22.66 8.10 9.03
CA LEU A 218 -21.40 7.42 9.30
C LEU A 218 -20.61 7.23 8.00
N TYR A 219 -19.31 7.50 8.05
CA TYR A 219 -18.36 7.18 6.99
C TYR A 219 -17.32 6.21 7.55
N PRO A 220 -17.55 4.88 7.39
CA PRO A 220 -16.66 3.85 7.89
C PRO A 220 -15.31 3.87 7.17
N ARG A 221 -14.23 3.92 7.95
CA ARG A 221 -12.85 3.89 7.48
C ARG A 221 -12.08 2.78 8.18
N GLY A 222 -11.07 2.23 7.52
CA GLY A 222 -10.13 1.33 8.18
C GLY A 222 -9.42 2.02 9.33
N ILE A 223 -9.23 1.34 10.45
CA ILE A 223 -8.50 1.93 11.58
C ILE A 223 -7.07 2.31 11.21
N THR A 224 -6.54 1.75 10.14
CA THR A 224 -5.22 2.06 9.56
C THR A 224 -5.15 3.40 8.84
N GLU A 225 -6.30 4.02 8.55
CA GLU A 225 -6.41 5.23 7.73
C GLU A 225 -6.69 6.48 8.60
N LEU A 226 -7.15 6.27 9.83
CA LEU A 226 -7.71 7.33 10.69
C LEU A 226 -6.69 8.41 11.05
N GLU A 227 -5.45 8.04 11.35
CA GLU A 227 -4.42 9.00 11.76
C GLU A 227 -3.99 9.90 10.61
N ASP A 228 -3.83 9.36 9.41
CA ASP A 228 -3.48 10.11 8.21
C ASP A 228 -4.62 11.05 7.77
N GLU A 229 -5.87 10.64 7.95
CA GLU A 229 -7.06 11.45 7.66
C GLU A 229 -7.31 12.57 8.69
N TYR A 230 -6.89 12.37 9.94
CA TYR A 230 -7.21 13.27 11.05
C TYR A 230 -6.81 14.73 10.82
N PRO A 231 -5.61 15.07 10.30
CA PRO A 231 -5.23 16.45 10.01
C PRO A 231 -6.18 17.13 9.01
N VAL A 232 -6.60 16.40 7.98
CA VAL A 232 -7.54 16.89 6.95
C VAL A 232 -8.90 17.17 7.58
N VAL A 233 -9.42 16.24 8.39
CA VAL A 233 -10.70 16.39 9.08
C VAL A 233 -10.65 17.58 10.03
N ARG A 234 -9.64 17.67 10.89
CA ARG A 234 -9.50 18.75 11.87
C ARG A 234 -9.29 20.12 11.23
N GLY A 235 -8.62 20.17 10.10
CA GLY A 235 -8.36 21.42 9.38
C GLY A 235 -9.55 21.98 8.62
N LYS A 236 -10.50 21.14 8.23
CA LYS A 236 -11.55 21.54 7.26
C LYS A 236 -12.98 21.27 7.73
N TYR A 237 -13.22 20.24 8.56
CA TYR A 237 -14.57 19.76 8.90
C TYR A 237 -14.82 19.88 10.41
N THR A 238 -15.51 20.98 10.81
CA THR A 238 -15.62 21.37 12.21
C THR A 238 -16.63 20.55 13.01
N GLN A 239 -17.59 19.91 12.33
CA GLN A 239 -18.62 19.09 12.98
C GLN A 239 -18.28 17.60 12.93
N THR A 240 -17.31 17.21 12.11
CA THR A 240 -16.91 15.82 11.93
C THR A 240 -16.02 15.36 13.09
N VAL A 241 -16.38 14.24 13.69
CA VAL A 241 -15.67 13.58 14.79
C VAL A 241 -15.55 12.08 14.50
N LEU A 242 -14.58 11.44 15.13
CA LEU A 242 -14.52 9.97 15.12
C LEU A 242 -15.64 9.43 16.01
N ASP A 243 -16.45 8.50 15.49
CA ASP A 243 -17.44 7.81 16.31
C ASP A 243 -16.76 7.02 17.44
N PRO A 244 -17.19 7.20 18.72
CA PRO A 244 -16.54 6.55 19.84
C PRO A 244 -17.08 5.14 20.17
N HIS A 245 -18.12 4.67 19.48
CA HIS A 245 -18.90 3.51 19.91
C HIS A 245 -18.73 2.28 19.01
N LEU A 246 -18.86 2.43 17.70
CA LEU A 246 -18.96 1.30 16.77
C LEU A 246 -17.58 0.84 16.28
N LEU A 247 -17.43 -0.47 16.12
CA LEU A 247 -16.41 -1.14 15.32
C LEU A 247 -17.12 -2.11 14.38
N ILE A 248 -17.23 -1.75 13.10
CA ILE A 248 -17.77 -2.65 12.07
C ILE A 248 -16.62 -3.51 11.58
N ALA A 249 -16.81 -4.84 11.58
CA ALA A 249 -15.75 -5.76 11.18
C ALA A 249 -16.25 -6.78 10.14
N TYR A 250 -15.43 -7.02 9.13
CA TYR A 250 -15.65 -8.03 8.10
C TYR A 250 -14.30 -8.51 7.53
N PRO A 251 -14.16 -9.80 7.14
CA PRO A 251 -12.94 -10.29 6.52
C PRO A 251 -12.62 -9.48 5.27
N PHE A 252 -11.55 -8.70 5.34
CA PHE A 252 -11.17 -7.78 4.28
C PHE A 252 -9.67 -7.51 4.31
N ALA A 253 -9.07 -7.25 3.15
CA ALA A 253 -7.67 -6.91 3.06
C ALA A 253 -7.44 -5.85 1.98
N GLY A 254 -6.46 -4.99 2.18
CA GLY A 254 -5.85 -4.24 1.10
C GLY A 254 -4.71 -5.05 0.50
N PHE A 255 -4.58 -5.03 -0.83
CA PHE A 255 -3.46 -5.61 -1.55
C PHE A 255 -2.73 -4.55 -2.37
N PHE A 256 -1.46 -4.80 -2.65
CA PHE A 256 -0.82 -4.15 -3.78
C PHE A 256 -1.36 -4.75 -5.08
N TYR A 257 -1.78 -3.87 -5.98
CA TYR A 257 -2.22 -4.21 -7.33
C TYR A 257 -1.32 -3.54 -8.36
N VAL A 258 -1.01 -4.26 -9.43
CA VAL A 258 -0.28 -3.75 -10.59
C VAL A 258 -1.03 -4.11 -11.87
N GLY A 259 -0.69 -3.47 -12.99
CA GLY A 259 -1.21 -3.87 -14.29
C GLY A 259 -0.81 -5.32 -14.64
N SER A 260 -1.61 -6.01 -15.44
CA SER A 260 -1.35 -7.41 -15.84
C SER A 260 -0.06 -7.58 -16.64
N ASP A 261 0.44 -6.50 -17.24
CA ASP A 261 1.73 -6.41 -17.92
C ASP A 261 2.93 -6.18 -17.00
N GLN A 262 2.70 -5.89 -15.70
CA GLN A 262 3.72 -5.53 -14.71
C GLN A 262 4.15 -6.73 -13.83
N GLN A 263 4.28 -7.92 -14.42
CA GLN A 263 4.58 -9.16 -13.67
C GLN A 263 5.88 -9.09 -12.87
N ASP A 264 6.93 -8.46 -13.41
CA ASP A 264 8.21 -8.33 -12.71
C ASP A 264 8.10 -7.46 -11.47
N LEU A 265 7.28 -6.41 -11.51
CA LEU A 265 6.99 -5.56 -10.36
C LEU A 265 6.16 -6.32 -9.31
N ALA A 266 5.12 -7.05 -9.72
CA ALA A 266 4.35 -7.90 -8.82
C ALA A 266 5.24 -8.93 -8.09
N ASN A 267 6.11 -9.61 -8.84
CA ASN A 267 7.04 -10.59 -8.28
C ASN A 267 8.04 -9.95 -7.31
N ALA A 268 8.57 -8.76 -7.65
CA ALA A 268 9.49 -8.04 -6.78
C ALA A 268 8.78 -7.65 -5.45
N ILE A 269 7.56 -7.13 -5.52
CA ILE A 269 6.76 -6.79 -4.34
C ILE A 269 6.50 -8.05 -3.50
N GLN A 270 6.05 -9.14 -4.10
CA GLN A 270 5.75 -10.37 -3.37
C GLN A 270 6.98 -10.94 -2.67
N ILE A 271 8.09 -11.12 -3.40
CA ILE A 271 9.34 -11.65 -2.84
C ILE A 271 9.85 -10.78 -1.69
N GLY A 272 9.82 -9.47 -1.91
CA GLY A 272 10.26 -8.51 -0.89
C GLY A 272 9.36 -8.52 0.34
N PHE A 273 8.05 -8.66 0.16
CA PHE A 273 7.09 -8.72 1.26
C PHE A 273 7.30 -9.98 2.11
N GLU A 274 7.44 -11.15 1.49
CA GLU A 274 7.72 -12.40 2.19
C GLU A 274 9.03 -12.32 2.99
N ARG A 275 10.08 -11.71 2.42
CA ARG A 275 11.35 -11.47 3.12
C ARG A 275 11.20 -10.50 4.29
N ALA A 276 10.43 -9.42 4.12
CA ALA A 276 10.17 -8.44 5.18
C ALA A 276 9.37 -9.06 6.35
N ILE A 277 8.44 -9.98 6.05
CA ILE A 277 7.74 -10.77 7.07
C ILE A 277 8.73 -11.69 7.78
N ALA A 278 9.55 -12.41 7.04
CA ALA A 278 10.50 -13.39 7.59
C ALA A 278 11.58 -12.77 8.48
N ASP A 279 12.05 -11.55 8.17
CA ASP A 279 13.06 -10.83 8.98
C ASP A 279 12.46 -9.94 10.06
N GLY A 280 11.13 -9.89 10.17
CA GLY A 280 10.38 -9.11 11.15
C GLY A 280 10.36 -7.59 10.88
N SER A 281 10.86 -7.11 9.73
CA SER A 281 10.86 -5.68 9.41
C SER A 281 9.46 -5.17 9.04
N TYR A 282 8.63 -6.02 8.46
CA TYR A 282 7.21 -5.72 8.24
C TYR A 282 6.46 -5.51 9.57
N GLN A 283 6.65 -6.40 10.54
CA GLN A 283 6.00 -6.27 11.84
C GLN A 283 6.40 -4.97 12.54
N ARG A 284 7.70 -4.62 12.51
CA ARG A 284 8.16 -3.34 13.06
C ARG A 284 7.52 -2.13 12.38
N LEU A 285 7.41 -2.17 11.04
CA LEU A 285 6.77 -1.10 10.28
C LEU A 285 5.29 -0.94 10.64
N LEU A 286 4.55 -2.05 10.79
CA LEU A 286 3.16 -2.03 11.26
C LEU A 286 3.04 -1.38 12.64
N GLU A 287 3.90 -1.79 13.58
CA GLU A 287 3.91 -1.26 14.93
C GLU A 287 4.19 0.24 14.97
N GLU A 288 5.14 0.70 14.18
CA GLU A 288 5.51 2.12 14.09
C GLU A 288 4.47 2.98 13.38
N SER A 289 3.78 2.42 12.37
CA SER A 289 2.93 3.21 11.47
C SER A 289 1.44 3.09 11.77
N ILE A 290 0.99 1.97 12.35
CA ILE A 290 -0.44 1.71 12.61
C ILE A 290 -0.72 1.68 14.11
N PHE A 291 0.06 0.95 14.91
CA PHE A 291 -0.18 0.82 16.34
C PHE A 291 0.41 2.00 17.13
N THR A 292 0.11 3.21 16.68
CA THR A 292 0.65 4.45 17.22
C THR A 292 0.01 4.86 18.55
N PRO A 293 0.67 5.70 19.36
CA PRO A 293 0.05 6.30 20.53
C PRO A 293 -1.19 7.14 20.19
N TRP A 294 -1.23 7.74 18.99
CA TRP A 294 -2.39 8.49 18.53
C TRP A 294 -3.58 7.55 18.30
N LEU A 295 -3.38 6.45 17.55
CA LEU A 295 -4.44 5.49 17.30
C LEU A 295 -4.95 4.88 18.60
N LYS A 296 -4.05 4.42 19.50
CA LYS A 296 -4.44 3.93 20.83
C LYS A 296 -5.39 4.88 21.55
N LYS A 297 -5.01 6.16 21.63
CA LYS A 297 -5.79 7.19 22.35
C LYS A 297 -7.14 7.48 21.70
N ASN A 298 -7.21 7.53 20.36
CA ASN A 298 -8.40 8.00 19.66
C ASN A 298 -9.32 6.85 19.24
N LEU A 299 -8.76 5.66 19.03
CA LEU A 299 -9.54 4.46 18.74
C LEU A 299 -10.38 4.04 19.94
N ASN A 300 -9.83 4.06 21.16
CA ASN A 300 -10.48 3.59 22.37
C ASN A 300 -11.11 2.19 22.18
N LEU A 301 -10.29 1.24 21.71
CA LEU A 301 -10.73 -0.08 21.24
C LEU A 301 -11.59 -0.82 22.25
N GLU A 302 -11.19 -0.80 23.53
CA GLU A 302 -11.84 -1.53 24.62
C GLU A 302 -13.33 -1.17 24.80
N SER A 303 -13.73 0.06 24.47
CA SER A 303 -15.09 0.56 24.68
C SER A 303 -16.00 0.37 23.46
N ARG A 304 -15.55 -0.35 22.42
CA ARG A 304 -16.31 -0.47 21.18
C ARG A 304 -17.18 -1.70 21.14
N SER A 305 -18.42 -1.51 20.71
CA SER A 305 -19.31 -2.58 20.29
C SER A 305 -18.94 -3.06 18.89
N ILE A 306 -18.75 -4.37 18.72
CA ILE A 306 -18.33 -4.96 17.43
C ILE A 306 -19.54 -5.46 16.66
N ILE A 307 -19.74 -4.95 15.45
CA ILE A 307 -20.76 -5.44 14.51
C ILE A 307 -20.06 -6.18 13.39
N ILE A 308 -20.31 -7.48 13.31
CA ILE A 308 -19.73 -8.35 12.28
C ILE A 308 -20.64 -8.39 11.05
N LEU A 309 -20.05 -8.08 9.88
CA LEU A 309 -20.73 -8.21 8.59
C LEU A 309 -20.15 -9.40 7.80
N PRO A 310 -20.99 -10.16 7.07
CA PRO A 310 -20.48 -11.12 6.11
C PRO A 310 -19.87 -10.40 4.91
N ASN A 311 -18.70 -10.87 4.46
CA ASN A 311 -18.19 -10.47 3.15
C ASN A 311 -18.53 -11.56 2.12
N PRO A 312 -19.46 -11.31 1.18
CA PRO A 312 -19.91 -12.31 0.21
C PRO A 312 -18.79 -12.71 -0.76
N ASN A 313 -17.81 -11.82 -0.95
CA ASN A 313 -16.71 -12.05 -1.85
C ASN A 313 -15.44 -12.57 -1.16
N ALA A 314 -15.43 -12.75 0.17
CA ALA A 314 -14.23 -13.14 0.91
C ALA A 314 -13.59 -14.40 0.31
N HIS A 315 -14.39 -15.42 -0.02
CA HIS A 315 -13.89 -16.67 -0.62
C HIS A 315 -13.19 -16.42 -1.97
N ALA A 316 -13.72 -15.54 -2.82
CA ALA A 316 -13.13 -15.27 -4.14
C ALA A 316 -12.01 -14.24 -4.09
N ALA A 317 -12.19 -13.18 -3.28
CA ALA A 317 -11.24 -12.07 -3.22
C ALA A 317 -9.99 -12.37 -2.38
N LEU A 318 -10.11 -13.27 -1.40
CA LEU A 318 -9.07 -13.57 -0.40
C LEU A 318 -8.58 -15.02 -0.46
N ALA A 319 -8.96 -15.79 -1.50
CA ALA A 319 -8.65 -17.21 -1.63
C ALA A 319 -7.15 -17.53 -1.58
N ASP A 320 -6.34 -16.67 -2.16
CA ASP A 320 -4.89 -16.86 -2.31
C ASP A 320 -4.10 -16.34 -1.10
N VAL A 321 -4.77 -15.78 -0.09
CA VAL A 321 -4.10 -15.29 1.12
C VAL A 321 -3.66 -16.44 1.99
N ASN A 322 -2.37 -16.54 2.26
CA ASN A 322 -1.87 -17.51 3.22
C ASN A 322 -2.39 -17.17 4.63
N PRO A 323 -3.03 -18.11 5.35
CA PRO A 323 -3.58 -17.88 6.68
C PRO A 323 -2.61 -17.24 7.68
N LYS A 324 -1.32 -17.52 7.57
CA LYS A 324 -0.27 -16.93 8.45
C LYS A 324 -0.08 -15.42 8.28
N HIS A 325 -0.64 -14.82 7.20
CA HIS A 325 -0.53 -13.39 6.95
C HIS A 325 -1.66 -12.59 7.61
N TRP A 326 -2.65 -13.25 8.23
CA TRP A 326 -3.69 -12.59 8.98
C TRP A 326 -3.22 -12.24 10.39
N ILE A 327 -3.44 -10.99 10.79
CA ILE A 327 -3.25 -10.48 12.14
C ILE A 327 -4.58 -10.48 12.89
N VAL A 328 -5.67 -10.15 12.17
CA VAL A 328 -7.01 -10.12 12.73
C VAL A 328 -7.52 -11.54 12.95
N PRO A 329 -8.06 -11.89 14.14
CA PRO A 329 -8.57 -13.22 14.45
C PRO A 329 -9.97 -13.43 13.86
N TRP A 330 -10.03 -13.53 12.51
CA TRP A 330 -11.31 -13.66 11.78
C TRP A 330 -12.11 -14.88 12.18
N GLY A 331 -11.47 -15.99 12.58
CA GLY A 331 -12.17 -17.19 13.03
C GLY A 331 -13.01 -16.92 14.28
N GLU A 332 -12.45 -16.23 15.26
CA GLU A 332 -13.08 -15.88 16.53
C GLU A 332 -14.14 -14.78 16.38
N LEU A 333 -13.91 -13.83 15.48
CA LEU A 333 -14.90 -12.80 15.14
C LEU A 333 -16.14 -13.44 14.46
N LEU A 334 -15.91 -14.22 13.42
CA LEU A 334 -17.01 -14.80 12.62
C LEU A 334 -17.82 -15.86 13.38
N ASN A 335 -17.21 -16.59 14.31
CA ASN A 335 -17.94 -17.57 15.14
C ASN A 335 -18.63 -16.92 16.35
N GLY A 336 -18.50 -15.61 16.55
CA GLY A 336 -19.12 -14.86 17.63
C GLY A 336 -18.44 -15.02 19.00
N SER A 337 -17.21 -15.55 19.05
CA SER A 337 -16.44 -15.61 20.29
C SER A 337 -15.94 -14.23 20.72
N ILE A 338 -15.72 -13.31 19.77
CA ILE A 338 -15.37 -11.91 20.02
C ILE A 338 -16.56 -11.04 19.62
N LYS A 339 -17.09 -10.25 20.59
CA LYS A 339 -18.23 -9.36 20.40
C LYS A 339 -17.97 -7.92 20.81
N GLU A 340 -16.98 -7.70 21.66
CA GLU A 340 -16.61 -6.41 22.21
C GLU A 340 -15.15 -6.12 21.92
N GLY A 341 -14.82 -4.85 21.79
CA GLY A 341 -13.45 -4.41 21.49
C GLY A 341 -12.44 -4.81 22.57
N GLU A 342 -12.85 -4.88 23.84
CA GLU A 342 -12.02 -5.36 24.95
C GLU A 342 -11.48 -6.76 24.68
N MET A 343 -12.28 -7.66 24.08
CA MET A 343 -11.90 -9.04 23.79
C MET A 343 -10.78 -9.13 22.74
N LEU A 344 -10.63 -8.13 21.87
CA LEU A 344 -9.50 -8.06 20.93
C LEU A 344 -8.19 -7.79 21.67
N CYS A 345 -8.23 -7.19 22.85
CA CYS A 345 -7.05 -6.89 23.65
C CYS A 345 -6.32 -8.14 24.21
N ASP A 346 -6.99 -9.30 24.22
CA ASP A 346 -6.37 -10.58 24.57
C ASP A 346 -5.38 -11.06 23.51
N PHE A 347 -5.51 -10.59 22.27
CA PHE A 347 -4.60 -10.92 21.18
C PHE A 347 -3.35 -10.03 21.22
N ALA A 348 -2.19 -10.66 21.08
CA ALA A 348 -0.89 -9.99 21.24
C ALA A 348 -0.72 -8.77 20.34
N GLU A 349 -1.23 -8.87 19.12
CA GLU A 349 -1.15 -7.86 18.07
C GLU A 349 -1.95 -6.60 18.42
N PHE A 350 -3.11 -6.77 19.09
CA PHE A 350 -4.00 -5.67 19.46
C PHE A 350 -3.71 -5.08 20.84
N ARG A 351 -2.96 -5.78 21.69
CA ARG A 351 -2.67 -5.34 23.08
C ARG A 351 -2.07 -3.94 23.15
N LYS A 352 -1.34 -3.52 22.11
CA LYS A 352 -0.76 -2.18 22.04
C LYS A 352 -1.80 -1.06 21.90
N LEU A 353 -2.99 -1.39 21.38
CA LEU A 353 -4.11 -0.44 21.22
C LEU A 353 -4.99 -0.36 22.47
N CYS A 354 -4.71 -1.16 23.46
CA CYS A 354 -5.49 -1.27 24.71
C CYS A 354 -4.78 -0.56 25.87
N SER A 355 -5.54 -0.27 26.94
CA SER A 355 -5.08 0.48 28.13
C SER A 355 -4.06 -0.28 28.97
#